data_c34cbbe9e0929da145bfac05e5012090
#
_entry.id   c34cbbe9e0929da145bfac05e5012090
#
_cell.length_a   1.000
_cell.length_b   1.000
_cell.length_c   1.000
_cell.angle_alpha   90.00
_cell.angle_beta   90.00
_cell.angle_gamma   90.00
#
_symmetry.space_group_name_H-M   'P 1'
#
loop_
_entity.id
_entity.type
_entity.pdbx_description
1 polymer ?
#
loop_
_entity_poly.entity_id
_entity_poly.type
_entity_poly.pdbx_seq_one_letter_code
_entity_poly.pdbx_strand_id
1 'polypeptide(L)'
;EIKALYENNIEISSTKIRALILDGNIDQANALLGYKYSLSGTVVSGTQKGRELGYPTVNLLVGGAGKLVPAQGVYFVRVEIDGNYYYGMCNIGVKPTFGKQEQTIETHILDFDKEIYGKKIKISFHSFIRQEQKFENIGLLKTQLDRDKAIIMKMINEQRH
;
A
#
# COMPACT_ATOMS: atom_id res chain seq x y z
N GLU A 1 16.13 3.91 12.18
CA GLU A 1 15.58 4.85 13.14
C GLU A 1 16.40 6.14 13.19
N ILE A 2 15.70 7.26 13.13
CA ILE A 2 16.37 8.53 13.31
C ILE A 2 16.63 8.72 14.78
N LYS A 3 17.78 8.34 15.22
CA LYS A 3 18.25 8.84 16.49
C LYS A 3 18.62 10.28 16.26
N ALA A 4 17.63 11.14 16.26
CA ALA A 4 17.98 12.51 16.32
C ALA A 4 18.71 12.69 17.64
N LEU A 5 19.96 12.98 17.53
CA LEU A 5 20.79 13.34 18.66
C LEU A 5 20.23 14.54 19.40
N TYR A 6 19.20 15.18 18.84
CA TYR A 6 18.62 16.42 19.34
C TYR A 6 17.10 16.33 19.25
N GLU A 7 16.41 16.62 20.33
CA GLU A 7 14.95 16.57 20.40
C GLU A 7 14.29 17.43 19.32
N ASN A 8 14.81 18.59 19.06
CA ASN A 8 14.27 19.49 18.03
C ASN A 8 14.32 18.86 16.63
N ASN A 9 15.39 18.13 16.35
CA ASN A 9 15.54 17.44 15.07
C ASN A 9 14.56 16.26 14.96
N ILE A 10 14.24 15.59 16.09
CA ILE A 10 13.25 14.52 16.12
C ILE A 10 11.88 15.06 15.73
N GLU A 11 11.45 16.17 16.32
CA GLU A 11 10.15 16.77 16.02
C GLU A 11 10.05 17.21 14.58
N ILE A 12 11.05 17.91 14.07
CA ILE A 12 11.07 18.37 12.68
C ILE A 12 11.06 17.18 11.74
N SER A 13 11.86 16.17 12.00
CA SER A 13 11.91 14.95 11.18
C SER A 13 10.58 14.20 11.20
N SER A 14 9.97 14.07 12.37
CA SER A 14 8.67 13.39 12.50
C SER A 14 7.57 14.14 11.75
N THR A 15 7.53 15.47 11.87
CA THR A 15 6.56 16.30 11.16
C THR A 15 6.76 16.17 9.64
N LYS A 16 8.01 16.22 9.18
CA LYS A 16 8.33 16.08 7.78
C LYS A 16 7.96 14.70 7.25
N ILE A 17 8.27 13.66 7.99
CA ILE A 17 7.94 12.29 7.61
C ILE A 17 6.43 12.11 7.48
N ARG A 18 5.66 12.62 8.45
CA ARG A 18 4.19 12.56 8.39
C ARG A 18 3.66 13.26 7.15
N ALA A 19 4.16 14.45 6.85
CA ALA A 19 3.74 15.18 5.65
C ALA A 19 4.05 14.40 4.38
N LEU A 20 5.21 13.78 4.29
CA LEU A 20 5.60 12.96 3.13
C LEU A 20 4.68 11.76 2.95
N ILE A 21 4.34 11.07 4.04
CA ILE A 21 3.41 9.93 3.98
C ILE A 21 2.03 10.39 3.51
N LEU A 22 1.53 11.47 4.07
CA LEU A 22 0.20 11.99 3.71
C LEU A 22 0.16 12.51 2.27
N ASP A 23 1.30 12.89 1.71
CA ASP A 23 1.41 13.31 0.31
C ASP A 23 1.69 12.15 -0.65
N GLY A 24 1.94 10.96 -0.12
CA GLY A 24 2.28 9.80 -0.95
C GLY A 24 3.75 9.70 -1.33
N ASN A 25 4.59 10.56 -0.79
CA ASN A 25 6.03 10.56 -1.06
C ASN A 25 6.73 9.49 -0.20
N ILE A 26 6.37 8.24 -0.44
CA ILE A 26 6.84 7.11 0.35
C ILE A 26 8.35 6.92 0.24
N ASP A 27 8.91 7.11 -0.95
CA ASP A 27 10.35 6.92 -1.15
C ASP A 27 11.16 7.86 -0.24
N GLN A 28 10.77 9.13 -0.19
CA GLN A 28 11.45 10.11 0.66
C GLN A 28 11.19 9.84 2.14
N ALA A 29 9.96 9.46 2.50
CA ALA A 29 9.63 9.13 3.88
C ALA A 29 10.49 7.95 4.36
N ASN A 30 10.61 6.91 3.55
CA ASN A 30 11.41 5.74 3.87
C ASN A 30 12.89 6.09 4.01
N ALA A 31 13.39 6.96 3.14
CA ALA A 31 14.79 7.41 3.24
C ALA A 31 15.06 8.10 4.59
N LEU A 32 14.12 8.93 5.04
CA LEU A 32 14.26 9.61 6.33
C LEU A 32 14.06 8.66 7.52
N LEU A 33 13.16 7.68 7.39
CA LEU A 33 12.91 6.69 8.43
C LEU A 33 14.08 5.71 8.60
N GLY A 34 14.76 5.39 7.50
CA GLY A 34 15.76 4.32 7.48
C GLY A 34 15.17 2.92 7.33
N TYR A 35 13.86 2.81 7.13
CA TYR A 35 13.15 1.54 6.91
C TYR A 35 11.88 1.81 6.13
N LYS A 36 11.21 0.76 5.66
CA LYS A 36 9.97 0.91 4.88
C LYS A 36 8.79 1.17 5.80
N TYR A 37 8.05 2.24 5.54
CA TYR A 37 6.83 2.51 6.29
C TYR A 37 5.84 1.37 6.12
N SER A 38 5.19 0.96 7.17
CA SER A 38 4.29 -0.18 7.13
C SER A 38 2.99 0.05 7.86
N LEU A 39 1.97 -0.69 7.44
CA LEU A 39 0.68 -0.77 8.11
C LEU A 39 0.39 -2.23 8.40
N SER A 40 -0.12 -2.49 9.59
CA SER A 40 -0.58 -3.82 9.97
C SER A 40 -2.09 -3.78 10.17
N GLY A 41 -2.75 -4.88 9.85
CA GLY A 41 -4.18 -4.95 10.03
C GLY A 41 -4.70 -6.34 9.74
N THR A 42 -6.02 -6.43 9.73
CA THR A 42 -6.72 -7.70 9.52
C THR A 42 -7.34 -7.70 8.14
N VAL A 43 -7.23 -8.82 7.45
CA VAL A 43 -7.87 -8.99 6.14
C VAL A 43 -9.36 -9.13 6.34
N VAL A 44 -10.12 -8.26 5.68
CA VAL A 44 -11.59 -8.26 5.72
C VAL A 44 -12.13 -8.43 4.31
N SER A 45 -13.40 -8.77 4.19
CA SER A 45 -14.04 -8.91 2.88
C SER A 45 -14.16 -7.54 2.20
N GLY A 46 -14.06 -7.54 0.88
CA GLY A 46 -14.17 -6.35 0.08
C GLY A 46 -15.02 -6.57 -1.16
N THR A 47 -14.93 -5.64 -2.10
CA THR A 47 -15.80 -5.65 -3.28
C THR A 47 -15.46 -6.71 -4.33
N GLN A 48 -14.30 -7.31 -4.26
CA GLN A 48 -13.84 -8.38 -5.17
C GLN A 48 -13.85 -8.01 -6.67
N LYS A 49 -13.83 -6.73 -6.99
CA LYS A 49 -13.91 -6.26 -8.38
C LYS A 49 -12.74 -6.71 -9.24
N GLY A 50 -11.56 -6.86 -8.65
CA GLY A 50 -10.38 -7.27 -9.39
C GLY A 50 -10.32 -8.74 -9.74
N ARG A 51 -11.12 -9.57 -9.08
CA ARG A 51 -11.07 -11.03 -9.25
C ARG A 51 -11.35 -11.44 -10.69
N GLU A 52 -12.36 -10.84 -11.30
CA GLU A 52 -12.73 -11.14 -12.68
C GLU A 52 -11.66 -10.75 -13.68
N LEU A 53 -10.80 -9.80 -13.31
CA LEU A 53 -9.73 -9.30 -14.18
C LEU A 53 -8.42 -10.05 -13.98
N GLY A 54 -8.38 -11.03 -13.09
CA GLY A 54 -7.15 -11.74 -12.76
C GLY A 54 -6.30 -11.02 -11.72
N TYR A 55 -6.88 -10.02 -11.05
CA TYR A 55 -6.20 -9.26 -10.00
C TYR A 55 -7.02 -9.27 -8.71
N PRO A 56 -7.19 -10.45 -8.09
CA PRO A 56 -7.90 -10.50 -6.81
C PRO A 56 -7.16 -9.69 -5.75
N THR A 57 -7.92 -9.01 -4.91
CA THR A 57 -7.36 -8.17 -3.85
C THR A 57 -7.85 -8.61 -2.49
N VAL A 58 -7.03 -8.33 -1.49
CA VAL A 58 -7.44 -8.43 -0.09
C VAL A 58 -7.63 -7.01 0.45
N ASN A 59 -8.63 -6.84 1.29
CA ASN A 59 -8.92 -5.55 1.93
C ASN A 59 -8.34 -5.58 3.34
N LEU A 60 -7.66 -4.50 3.70
CA LEU A 60 -7.02 -4.38 5.00
C LEU A 60 -7.80 -3.42 5.89
N LEU A 61 -8.17 -3.90 7.07
CA LEU A 61 -8.67 -3.04 8.13
C LEU A 61 -7.50 -2.76 9.07
N VAL A 62 -7.01 -1.52 9.04
CA VAL A 62 -5.87 -1.12 9.86
C VAL A 62 -6.30 -1.03 11.31
N GLY A 63 -5.56 -1.72 12.19
CA GLY A 63 -5.79 -1.64 13.62
C GLY A 63 -4.89 -0.58 14.25
N GLY A 64 -5.35 -0.06 15.38
CA GLY A 64 -4.59 0.86 16.19
C GLY A 64 -4.82 2.32 15.83
N ALA A 65 -4.98 3.14 16.87
CA ALA A 65 -5.11 4.57 16.71
C ALA A 65 -3.76 5.19 16.36
N GLY A 66 -3.79 6.24 15.54
CA GLY A 66 -2.61 7.03 15.24
C GLY A 66 -1.76 6.58 14.07
N LYS A 67 -2.14 5.49 13.38
CA LYS A 67 -1.43 5.09 12.17
C LYS A 67 -1.87 5.95 10.99
N LEU A 68 -0.88 6.47 10.26
CA LEU A 68 -1.14 7.27 9.07
C LEU A 68 -1.29 6.36 7.87
N VAL A 69 -2.36 6.58 7.11
CA VAL A 69 -2.55 5.91 5.83
C VAL A 69 -1.97 6.82 4.75
N PRO A 70 -1.09 6.31 3.88
CA PRO A 70 -0.54 7.12 2.80
C PRO A 70 -1.61 7.68 1.88
N ALA A 71 -1.24 8.67 1.07
CA ALA A 71 -2.15 9.30 0.12
C ALA A 71 -2.77 8.28 -0.83
N GLN A 72 -3.92 8.62 -1.39
CA GLN A 72 -4.58 7.79 -2.40
C GLN A 72 -3.63 7.54 -3.59
N GLY A 73 -3.67 6.33 -4.09
CA GLY A 73 -2.84 5.94 -5.21
C GLY A 73 -2.50 4.46 -5.17
N VAL A 74 -1.67 4.06 -6.10
CA VAL A 74 -1.19 2.68 -6.22
C VAL A 74 0.27 2.63 -5.83
N TYR A 75 0.61 1.65 -5.00
CA TYR A 75 1.93 1.50 -4.40
C TYR A 75 2.49 0.11 -4.66
N PHE A 76 3.79 0.06 -4.86
CA PHE A 76 4.55 -1.19 -4.78
C PHE A 76 4.76 -1.51 -3.31
N VAL A 77 4.34 -2.70 -2.87
CA VAL A 77 4.40 -3.09 -1.46
C VAL A 77 4.97 -4.49 -1.30
N ARG A 78 5.44 -4.76 -0.08
CA ARG A 78 5.78 -6.11 0.36
C ARG A 78 4.79 -6.49 1.45
N VAL A 79 4.26 -7.70 1.36
CA VAL A 79 3.26 -8.21 2.30
C VAL A 79 3.85 -9.35 3.11
N GLU A 80 3.74 -9.26 4.42
CA GLU A 80 4.17 -10.33 5.33
C GLU A 80 2.95 -11.08 5.84
N ILE A 81 2.93 -12.39 5.60
CA ILE A 81 1.83 -13.27 6.00
C ILE A 81 2.44 -14.53 6.61
N ASP A 82 2.14 -14.80 7.90
CA ASP A 82 2.63 -16.00 8.60
C ASP A 82 4.15 -16.17 8.46
N GLY A 83 4.92 -15.08 8.52
CA GLY A 83 6.36 -15.12 8.43
C GLY A 83 6.93 -15.23 7.02
N ASN A 84 6.08 -15.30 6.01
CA ASN A 84 6.48 -15.32 4.60
C ASN A 84 6.29 -13.96 3.98
N TYR A 85 7.10 -13.65 2.96
CA TYR A 85 7.06 -12.36 2.27
C TYR A 85 6.62 -12.53 0.83
N TYR A 86 5.76 -11.61 0.40
CA TYR A 86 5.25 -11.55 -0.96
C TYR A 86 5.31 -10.11 -1.43
N TYR A 87 5.39 -9.89 -2.73
CA TYR A 87 5.23 -8.54 -3.29
C TYR A 87 3.82 -8.33 -3.77
N GLY A 88 3.42 -7.08 -3.86
CA GLY A 88 2.06 -6.77 -4.28
C GLY A 88 1.87 -5.35 -4.76
N MET A 89 0.67 -5.12 -5.26
CA MET A 89 0.17 -3.80 -5.65
C MET A 89 -0.89 -3.39 -4.65
N CYS A 90 -0.69 -2.26 -4.00
CA CYS A 90 -1.64 -1.76 -3.01
C CYS A 90 -2.34 -0.51 -3.54
N ASN A 91 -3.64 -0.54 -3.56
CA ASN A 91 -4.46 0.61 -3.95
C ASN A 91 -5.06 1.22 -2.69
N ILE A 92 -4.72 2.48 -2.43
CA ILE A 92 -5.34 3.26 -1.38
C ILE A 92 -6.35 4.17 -2.05
N GLY A 93 -7.62 3.98 -1.72
CA GLY A 93 -8.70 4.75 -2.29
C GLY A 93 -9.71 5.17 -1.24
N VAL A 94 -10.83 5.69 -1.71
CA VAL A 94 -11.95 6.03 -0.85
C VAL A 94 -13.23 5.50 -1.48
N LYS A 95 -14.18 5.14 -0.65
CA LYS A 95 -15.52 4.77 -1.10
C LYS A 95 -16.54 5.51 -0.26
N PRO A 96 -17.69 5.90 -0.83
CA PRO A 96 -18.77 6.48 -0.04
C PRO A 96 -19.46 5.38 0.77
N THR A 97 -19.64 5.62 2.07
CA THR A 97 -20.33 4.71 2.96
C THR A 97 -21.15 5.56 3.94
N PHE A 98 -22.48 5.43 3.88
CA PHE A 98 -23.39 6.14 4.79
C PHE A 98 -23.10 7.65 4.86
N GLY A 99 -22.90 8.30 3.69
CA GLY A 99 -22.64 9.73 3.62
C GLY A 99 -21.24 10.17 4.02
N LYS A 100 -20.35 9.22 4.29
CA LYS A 100 -18.96 9.49 4.63
C LYS A 100 -18.04 8.94 3.57
N GLN A 101 -16.85 9.52 3.48
CA GLN A 101 -15.75 9.00 2.65
C GLN A 101 -14.92 8.07 3.53
N GLU A 102 -14.91 6.79 3.19
CA GLU A 102 -14.14 5.79 3.93
C GLU A 102 -12.93 5.37 3.12
N GLN A 103 -11.76 5.40 3.74
CA GLN A 103 -10.53 4.92 3.09
C GLN A 103 -10.56 3.43 2.90
N THR A 104 -10.08 2.97 1.75
CA THR A 104 -9.94 1.55 1.45
C THR A 104 -8.49 1.25 1.16
N ILE A 105 -8.03 0.11 1.65
CA ILE A 105 -6.68 -0.40 1.39
C ILE A 105 -6.85 -1.77 0.79
N GLU A 106 -6.67 -1.87 -0.52
CA GLU A 106 -6.83 -3.12 -1.26
C GLU A 106 -5.49 -3.52 -1.85
N THR A 107 -5.08 -4.76 -1.65
CA THR A 107 -3.79 -5.23 -2.14
C THR A 107 -3.95 -6.49 -2.96
N HIS A 108 -3.41 -6.45 -4.18
CA HIS A 108 -3.22 -7.63 -4.98
C HIS A 108 -1.85 -8.22 -4.67
N ILE A 109 -1.82 -9.43 -4.15
CA ILE A 109 -0.57 -10.10 -3.78
C ILE A 109 -0.14 -10.96 -4.94
N LEU A 110 1.09 -10.71 -5.44
CA LEU A 110 1.64 -11.44 -6.59
C LEU A 110 1.98 -12.87 -6.20
N ASP A 111 1.70 -13.81 -7.13
CA ASP A 111 2.02 -15.23 -6.95
C ASP A 111 1.41 -15.82 -5.67
N PHE A 112 0.19 -15.42 -5.36
CA PHE A 112 -0.47 -15.82 -4.13
C PHE A 112 -1.95 -16.07 -4.43
N ASP A 113 -2.47 -17.23 -4.02
CA ASP A 113 -3.85 -17.61 -4.29
C ASP A 113 -4.58 -18.20 -3.08
N LYS A 114 -4.03 -18.02 -1.89
CA LYS A 114 -4.62 -18.58 -0.68
C LYS A 114 -5.69 -17.67 -0.10
N GLU A 115 -6.66 -18.25 0.58
CA GLU A 115 -7.65 -17.51 1.34
C GLU A 115 -7.04 -17.08 2.67
N ILE A 116 -7.03 -15.79 2.95
CA ILE A 116 -6.45 -15.26 4.18
C ILE A 116 -7.39 -14.36 4.96
N TYR A 117 -8.68 -14.46 4.68
CA TYR A 117 -9.68 -13.70 5.40
C TYR A 117 -9.53 -13.91 6.91
N GLY A 118 -9.54 -12.81 7.67
CA GLY A 118 -9.40 -12.83 9.11
C GLY A 118 -7.96 -12.86 9.62
N LYS A 119 -6.99 -13.08 8.76
CA LYS A 119 -5.58 -13.08 9.16
C LYS A 119 -5.05 -11.67 9.35
N LYS A 120 -4.08 -11.55 10.23
CA LYS A 120 -3.31 -10.31 10.39
C LYS A 120 -2.15 -10.34 9.41
N ILE A 121 -1.97 -9.25 8.69
CA ILE A 121 -0.87 -9.09 7.74
C ILE A 121 -0.20 -7.74 7.95
N LYS A 122 1.01 -7.62 7.43
CA LYS A 122 1.77 -6.38 7.46
C LYS A 122 2.11 -5.98 6.04
N ILE A 123 1.79 -4.76 5.68
CA ILE A 123 2.09 -4.22 4.35
C ILE A 123 3.17 -3.15 4.51
N SER A 124 4.31 -3.35 3.87
CA SER A 124 5.42 -2.39 3.85
C SER A 124 5.42 -1.68 2.50
N PHE A 125 5.39 -0.36 2.53
CA PHE A 125 5.30 0.46 1.33
C PHE A 125 6.69 0.73 0.77
N HIS A 126 6.95 0.28 -0.45
CA HIS A 126 8.23 0.45 -1.11
C HIS A 126 8.28 1.70 -1.98
N SER A 127 7.29 1.89 -2.85
CA SER A 127 7.29 3.02 -3.77
C SER A 127 5.88 3.39 -4.18
N PHE A 128 5.68 4.67 -4.44
CA PHE A 128 4.47 5.18 -5.05
C PHE A 128 4.55 4.94 -6.57
N ILE A 129 3.51 4.35 -7.15
CA ILE A 129 3.49 4.03 -8.58
C ILE A 129 2.72 5.07 -9.38
N ARG A 130 1.50 5.39 -8.96
CA ARG A 130 0.67 6.36 -9.66
C ARG A 130 -0.51 6.81 -8.81
N GLN A 131 -1.10 7.90 -9.21
CA GLN A 131 -2.32 8.39 -8.58
C GLN A 131 -3.52 7.52 -8.96
N GLU A 132 -4.57 7.58 -8.16
CA GLU A 132 -5.84 6.94 -8.46
C GLU A 132 -6.39 7.46 -9.78
N GLN A 133 -7.02 6.56 -10.55
CA GLN A 133 -7.67 6.89 -11.80
C GLN A 133 -9.04 6.24 -11.85
N LYS A 134 -9.98 6.90 -12.50
CA LYS A 134 -11.26 6.32 -12.86
C LYS A 134 -11.18 5.81 -14.29
N PHE A 135 -11.78 4.66 -14.54
CA PHE A 135 -11.74 4.03 -15.87
C PHE A 135 -13.16 3.95 -16.43
N GLU A 136 -13.29 4.30 -17.71
CA GLU A 136 -14.58 4.29 -18.39
C GLU A 136 -15.12 2.87 -18.59
N ASN A 137 -14.22 1.89 -18.66
CA ASN A 137 -14.63 0.50 -18.83
C ASN A 137 -13.59 -0.44 -18.22
N ILE A 138 -13.99 -1.70 -18.08
CA ILE A 138 -13.18 -2.76 -17.47
C ILE A 138 -11.90 -3.01 -18.28
N GLY A 139 -11.97 -2.92 -19.59
CA GLY A 139 -10.80 -3.15 -20.45
C GLY A 139 -9.68 -2.16 -20.18
N LEU A 140 -10.02 -0.88 -19.98
CA LEU A 140 -9.03 0.15 -19.66
C LEU A 140 -8.42 -0.08 -18.27
N LEU A 141 -9.24 -0.49 -17.33
CA LEU A 141 -8.76 -0.82 -15.98
C LEU A 141 -7.76 -1.98 -16.05
N LYS A 142 -8.09 -3.05 -16.76
CA LYS A 142 -7.20 -4.19 -16.90
C LYS A 142 -5.88 -3.80 -17.56
N THR A 143 -5.92 -2.99 -18.60
CA THR A 143 -4.71 -2.51 -19.26
C THR A 143 -3.82 -1.76 -18.29
N GLN A 144 -4.41 -0.90 -17.43
CA GLN A 144 -3.63 -0.16 -16.45
C GLN A 144 -3.05 -1.08 -15.38
N LEU A 145 -3.82 -2.07 -14.93
CA LEU A 145 -3.33 -3.04 -13.94
C LEU A 145 -2.16 -3.85 -14.51
N ASP A 146 -2.23 -4.22 -15.78
CA ASP A 146 -1.13 -4.92 -16.45
C ASP A 146 0.13 -4.05 -16.50
N ARG A 147 -0.03 -2.75 -16.75
CA ARG A 147 1.09 -1.80 -16.75
C ARG A 147 1.68 -1.65 -15.36
N ASP A 148 0.83 -1.53 -14.33
CA ASP A 148 1.26 -1.42 -12.94
C ASP A 148 2.08 -2.65 -12.55
N LYS A 149 1.59 -3.83 -12.90
CA LYS A 149 2.29 -5.09 -12.62
C LYS A 149 3.65 -5.11 -13.30
N ALA A 150 3.73 -4.68 -14.56
CA ALA A 150 4.99 -4.65 -15.29
C ALA A 150 6.01 -3.73 -14.61
N ILE A 151 5.57 -2.56 -14.15
CA ILE A 151 6.43 -1.63 -13.43
C ILE A 151 6.95 -2.28 -12.15
N ILE A 152 6.08 -2.91 -11.39
CA ILE A 152 6.44 -3.55 -10.12
C ILE A 152 7.39 -4.72 -10.36
N MET A 153 7.14 -5.54 -11.38
CA MET A 153 8.03 -6.65 -11.72
C MET A 153 9.43 -6.15 -12.07
N LYS A 154 9.52 -5.03 -12.78
CA LYS A 154 10.80 -4.39 -13.07
C LYS A 154 11.50 -3.94 -11.80
N MET A 155 10.77 -3.32 -10.88
CA MET A 155 11.32 -2.88 -9.59
C MET A 155 11.84 -4.06 -8.77
N ILE A 156 11.10 -5.17 -8.75
CA ILE A 156 11.52 -6.39 -8.05
C ILE A 156 12.84 -6.90 -8.63
N ASN A 157 12.93 -6.95 -9.95
CA ASN A 157 14.16 -7.44 -10.61
C ASN A 157 15.34 -6.52 -10.32
N GLU A 158 15.15 -5.22 -10.28
CA GLU A 158 16.19 -4.27 -9.96
C GLU A 158 16.72 -4.43 -8.53
N GLN A 159 15.84 -4.80 -7.59
CA GLN A 159 16.25 -5.02 -6.19
C GLN A 159 17.13 -6.25 -6.02
N ARG A 160 17.04 -7.22 -6.94
CA ARG A 160 17.81 -8.47 -6.86
C ARG A 160 19.24 -8.33 -7.37
N HIS A 161 19.58 -7.17 -7.90
CA HIS A 161 20.92 -6.88 -8.45
C HIS A 161 21.61 -5.73 -7.66
#